data_dfd5581de075e61140cb5e800a66dca2
#
_entry.id   dfd5581de075e61140cb5e800a66dca2
#
_cell.length_a   1.000
_cell.length_b   1.000
_cell.length_c   1.000
_cell.angle_alpha   90.00
_cell.angle_beta   90.00
_cell.angle_gamma   90.00
#
_symmetry.space_group_name_H-M   'P 1'
#
loop_
_entity.id
_entity.type
_entity.pdbx_description
1 polymer ?
#
loop_
_entity_poly.entity_id
_entity_poly.type
_entity_poly.pdbx_seq_one_letter_code
_entity_poly.pdbx_strand_id
1 'polypeptide(L)'
;EAGTNPDDLAKVASVFYNRLNAGMNLGSSVTVCYAIDFDSQTDGWQACELNSDFDSPYNTYMYDGIPPGAIENAGSAALNAAVHPADTDYYYFMADVCGDGAVHYAETEAEHNENVNKYLSDISNGCN
;
A
#
# COMPACT_ATOMS: atom_id res chain seq x y z
N GLU A 1 3.80 -4.64 2.25
CA GLU A 1 3.27 -4.11 0.98
C GLU A 1 4.13 -4.44 -0.25
N ALA A 2 5.44 -4.36 -0.14
CA ALA A 2 6.35 -4.48 -1.30
C ALA A 2 7.01 -5.86 -1.42
N GLY A 3 6.57 -6.84 -0.66
CA GLY A 3 7.20 -8.16 -0.65
C GLY A 3 8.60 -8.12 -0.02
N THR A 4 9.60 -8.75 -0.66
CA THR A 4 10.94 -8.89 -0.08
C THR A 4 12.06 -8.29 -0.94
N ASN A 5 11.75 -7.70 -2.09
CA ASN A 5 12.77 -7.07 -2.94
C ASN A 5 13.27 -5.78 -2.29
N PRO A 6 14.60 -5.65 -1.96
CA PRO A 6 15.09 -4.46 -1.27
C PRO A 6 14.87 -3.14 -2.03
N ASP A 7 14.97 -3.16 -3.36
CA ASP A 7 14.75 -1.95 -4.17
C ASP A 7 13.30 -1.52 -4.12
N ASP A 8 12.35 -2.47 -4.20
CA ASP A 8 10.93 -2.18 -4.08
C ASP A 8 10.57 -1.71 -2.67
N LEU A 9 11.12 -2.34 -1.64
CA LEU A 9 10.90 -1.90 -0.26
C LEU A 9 11.33 -0.43 -0.07
N ALA A 10 12.51 -0.06 -0.58
CA ALA A 10 13.00 1.31 -0.48
C ALA A 10 12.13 2.30 -1.26
N LYS A 11 11.65 1.92 -2.45
CA LYS A 11 10.77 2.77 -3.27
C LYS A 11 9.38 2.92 -2.64
N VAL A 12 8.81 1.85 -2.11
CA VAL A 12 7.52 1.92 -1.40
C VAL A 12 7.64 2.82 -0.17
N ALA A 13 8.73 2.69 0.60
CA ALA A 13 8.98 3.59 1.72
C ALA A 13 9.04 5.05 1.26
N SER A 14 9.66 5.33 0.11
CA SER A 14 9.71 6.69 -0.43
C SER A 14 8.32 7.25 -0.75
N VAL A 15 7.41 6.42 -1.25
CA VAL A 15 6.02 6.83 -1.51
C VAL A 15 5.35 7.30 -0.22
N PHE A 16 5.46 6.54 0.87
CA PHE A 16 4.86 6.91 2.14
C PHE A 16 5.48 8.20 2.71
N TYR A 17 6.80 8.36 2.64
CA TYR A 17 7.45 9.59 3.07
C TYR A 17 7.03 10.80 2.22
N ASN A 18 6.92 10.63 0.91
CA ASN A 18 6.49 11.70 0.02
C ASN A 18 5.06 12.14 0.36
N ARG A 19 4.17 11.18 0.63
CA ARG A 19 2.79 11.49 1.05
C ARG A 19 2.76 12.22 2.40
N LEU A 20 3.52 11.75 3.38
CA LEU A 20 3.60 12.42 4.69
C LEU A 20 4.09 13.86 4.55
N ASN A 21 5.14 14.08 3.76
CA ASN A 21 5.71 15.41 3.53
C ASN A 21 4.74 16.34 2.77
N ALA A 22 3.87 15.79 1.95
CA ALA A 22 2.88 16.54 1.19
C ALA A 22 1.55 16.75 1.94
N GLY A 23 1.41 16.18 3.14
CA GLY A 23 0.16 16.22 3.90
C GLY A 23 -0.94 15.33 3.33
N MET A 24 -0.58 14.31 2.56
CA MET A 24 -1.52 13.35 1.98
C MET A 24 -1.79 12.19 2.96
N ASN A 25 -2.98 11.59 2.85
CA ASN A 25 -3.28 10.34 3.55
C ASN A 25 -2.36 9.23 3.06
N LEU A 26 -1.91 8.34 3.94
CA LEU A 26 -1.11 7.19 3.54
C LEU A 26 -1.90 6.22 2.68
N GLY A 27 -3.18 6.01 2.97
CA GLY A 27 -4.09 5.25 2.12
C GLY A 27 -3.67 3.81 1.89
N SER A 28 -3.26 3.10 2.95
CA SER A 28 -2.84 1.72 2.84
C SER A 28 -3.94 0.77 3.30
N SER A 29 -4.33 -0.18 2.45
CA SER A 29 -5.34 -1.17 2.82
C SER A 29 -4.90 -2.08 3.97
N VAL A 30 -3.60 -2.27 4.17
CA VAL A 30 -3.05 -3.07 5.27
C VAL A 30 -3.47 -2.49 6.62
N THR A 31 -3.54 -1.17 6.76
CA THR A 31 -4.01 -0.53 7.99
C THR A 31 -5.50 -0.76 8.23
N VAL A 32 -6.30 -0.85 7.17
CA VAL A 32 -7.71 -1.23 7.26
C VAL A 32 -7.84 -2.69 7.69
N CYS A 33 -7.01 -3.57 7.15
CA CYS A 33 -6.96 -4.97 7.58
C CYS A 33 -6.77 -5.07 9.09
N TYR A 34 -5.85 -4.32 9.64
CA TYR A 34 -5.62 -4.29 11.09
C TYR A 34 -6.87 -3.79 11.84
N ALA A 35 -7.48 -2.73 11.35
CA ALA A 35 -8.63 -2.09 12.01
C ALA A 35 -9.86 -2.99 12.08
N ILE A 36 -10.11 -3.80 11.06
CA ILE A 36 -11.27 -4.71 10.99
C ILE A 36 -10.97 -6.12 11.53
N ASP A 37 -9.80 -6.32 12.14
CA ASP A 37 -9.37 -7.63 12.67
C ASP A 37 -9.38 -8.71 11.59
N PHE A 38 -8.69 -8.42 10.49
CA PHE A 38 -8.63 -9.28 9.30
C PHE A 38 -8.00 -10.64 9.63
N ASP A 39 -8.66 -11.72 9.16
CA ASP A 39 -8.14 -13.08 9.22
C ASP A 39 -7.84 -13.56 7.80
N SER A 40 -6.55 -13.74 7.48
CA SER A 40 -6.12 -14.16 6.15
C SER A 40 -6.57 -15.56 5.75
N GLN A 41 -7.02 -16.39 6.71
CA GLN A 41 -7.51 -17.74 6.43
C GLN A 41 -9.00 -17.75 6.08
N THR A 42 -9.79 -16.81 6.61
CA THR A 42 -11.24 -16.77 6.42
C THR A 42 -11.70 -15.59 5.57
N ASP A 43 -10.94 -14.48 5.59
CA ASP A 43 -11.29 -13.26 4.87
C ASP A 43 -10.39 -13.11 3.65
N GLY A 44 -10.96 -12.77 2.48
CA GLY A 44 -10.16 -12.38 1.34
C GLY A 44 -9.55 -10.99 1.55
N TRP A 45 -8.38 -10.73 0.96
CA TRP A 45 -7.73 -9.41 1.06
C TRP A 45 -8.63 -8.28 0.55
N GLN A 46 -9.61 -8.60 -0.29
CA GLN A 46 -10.60 -7.65 -0.78
C GLN A 46 -11.44 -7.04 0.35
N ALA A 47 -11.58 -7.74 1.49
CA ALA A 47 -12.31 -7.21 2.64
C ALA A 47 -11.72 -5.89 3.13
N CYS A 48 -10.40 -5.74 3.09
CA CYS A 48 -9.71 -4.52 3.49
C CYS A 48 -10.02 -3.37 2.52
N GLU A 49 -10.01 -3.66 1.23
CA GLU A 49 -10.32 -2.67 0.19
C GLU A 49 -11.79 -2.22 0.25
N LEU A 50 -12.71 -3.15 0.52
CA LEU A 50 -14.13 -2.87 0.59
C LEU A 50 -14.52 -2.09 1.85
N ASN A 51 -13.67 -2.07 2.88
CA ASN A 51 -13.93 -1.38 4.15
C ASN A 51 -13.08 -0.12 4.30
N SER A 52 -12.69 0.53 3.21
CA SER A 52 -11.90 1.77 3.23
C SER A 52 -12.61 2.94 3.95
N ASP A 53 -13.90 2.83 4.20
CA ASP A 53 -14.70 3.78 4.97
C ASP A 53 -14.92 3.38 6.43
N PHE A 54 -14.28 2.29 6.89
CA PHE A 54 -14.39 1.84 8.29
C PHE A 54 -13.73 2.87 9.22
N ASP A 55 -14.51 3.40 10.18
CA ASP A 55 -14.04 4.47 11.07
C ASP A 55 -13.14 3.91 12.17
N SER A 56 -11.84 4.09 12.02
CA SER A 56 -10.82 3.72 13.00
C SER A 56 -9.62 4.65 12.85
N PRO A 57 -8.95 5.04 13.97
CA PRO A 57 -7.70 5.81 13.88
C PRO A 57 -6.61 5.12 13.09
N TYR A 58 -6.69 3.80 12.91
CA TYR A 58 -5.76 3.02 12.08
C TYR A 58 -6.07 3.10 10.60
N ASN A 59 -7.26 3.61 10.20
CA ASN A 59 -7.63 3.70 8.79
C ASN A 59 -6.96 4.90 8.13
N THR A 60 -5.89 4.66 7.37
CA THR A 60 -5.10 5.70 6.71
C THR A 60 -5.78 6.31 5.48
N TYR A 61 -6.95 5.82 5.07
CA TYR A 61 -7.79 6.50 4.08
C TYR A 61 -8.61 7.63 4.70
N MET A 62 -8.90 7.56 5.99
CA MET A 62 -9.73 8.54 6.70
C MET A 62 -8.95 9.50 7.58
N TYR A 63 -7.83 9.04 8.15
CA TYR A 63 -7.03 9.83 9.10
C TYR A 63 -5.64 10.07 8.55
N ASP A 64 -5.18 11.31 8.64
CA ASP A 64 -3.86 11.72 8.15
C ASP A 64 -2.74 11.16 9.02
N GLY A 65 -1.58 10.95 8.40
CA GLY A 65 -0.36 10.62 9.11
C GLY A 65 -0.20 9.15 9.43
N ILE A 66 0.71 8.87 10.34
CA ILE A 66 1.07 7.51 10.75
C ILE A 66 0.01 6.98 11.71
N PRO A 67 -0.37 5.69 11.62
CA PRO A 67 -1.31 5.08 12.58
C PRO A 67 -0.83 5.21 14.02
N PRO A 68 -1.74 5.13 15.01
CA PRO A 68 -1.40 5.33 16.44
C PRO A 68 -0.37 4.34 16.99
N GLY A 69 -0.20 3.18 16.36
CA GLY A 69 0.76 2.17 16.80
C GLY A 69 1.11 1.21 15.69
N ALA A 70 2.04 0.29 15.98
CA ALA A 70 2.46 -0.74 15.04
C ALA A 70 1.30 -1.71 14.76
N ILE A 71 1.21 -2.17 13.52
CA ILE A 71 0.14 -3.07 13.09
C ILE A 71 0.63 -4.51 12.85
N GLU A 72 1.94 -4.68 12.67
CA GLU A 72 2.53 -6.01 12.49
C GLU A 72 4.04 -5.96 12.72
N ASN A 73 4.68 -7.14 12.74
CA ASN A 73 6.14 -7.25 12.85
C ASN A 73 6.79 -7.12 11.49
N ALA A 74 7.63 -6.12 11.33
CA ALA A 74 8.38 -5.91 10.09
C ALA A 74 9.68 -6.72 10.12
N GLY A 75 10.07 -7.27 8.98
CA GLY A 75 11.39 -7.91 8.83
C GLY A 75 12.51 -6.87 8.77
N SER A 76 13.76 -7.33 8.92
CA SER A 76 14.92 -6.45 8.92
C SER A 76 15.08 -5.66 7.62
N ALA A 77 14.75 -6.25 6.48
CA ALA A 77 14.80 -5.57 5.18
C ALA A 77 13.80 -4.41 5.11
N ALA A 78 12.58 -4.61 5.61
CA ALA A 78 11.56 -3.55 5.65
C ALA A 78 11.95 -2.42 6.61
N LEU A 79 12.49 -2.76 7.78
CA LEU A 79 12.98 -1.76 8.74
C LEU A 79 14.14 -0.95 8.16
N ASN A 80 15.07 -1.61 7.46
CA ASN A 80 16.18 -0.92 6.79
C ASN A 80 15.65 0.04 5.70
N ALA A 81 14.66 -0.40 4.92
CA ALA A 81 14.05 0.45 3.90
C ALA A 81 13.35 1.68 4.50
N ALA A 82 12.72 1.53 5.67
CA ALA A 82 12.05 2.64 6.35
C ALA A 82 13.03 3.72 6.83
N VAL A 83 14.25 3.33 7.24
CA VAL A 83 15.29 4.29 7.68
C VAL A 83 16.19 4.75 6.53
N HIS A 84 16.20 4.03 5.42
CA HIS A 84 16.97 4.35 4.21
C HIS A 84 16.08 4.28 2.97
N PRO A 85 15.02 5.11 2.88
CA PRO A 85 14.14 5.09 1.72
C PRO A 85 14.85 5.55 0.46
N ALA A 86 14.37 5.11 -0.71
CA ALA A 86 14.86 5.63 -1.97
C ALA A 86 14.47 7.11 -2.12
N ASP A 87 15.24 7.86 -2.91
CA ASP A 87 14.94 9.25 -3.22
C ASP A 87 14.16 9.29 -4.53
N THR A 88 12.84 9.41 -4.44
CA THR A 88 11.94 9.42 -5.60
C THR A 88 10.89 10.52 -5.47
N ASP A 89 10.20 10.79 -6.58
CA ASP A 89 9.05 11.71 -6.64
C ASP A 89 7.73 10.93 -6.75
N TYR A 90 7.73 9.64 -6.40
CA TYR A 90 6.53 8.82 -6.48
C TYR A 90 5.59 9.06 -5.31
N TYR A 91 4.29 9.16 -5.62
CA TYR A 91 3.21 9.29 -4.64
C TYR A 91 2.25 8.11 -4.66
N TYR A 92 2.40 7.20 -5.62
CA TYR A 92 1.50 6.06 -5.83
C TYR A 92 2.29 4.82 -6.20
N PHE A 93 1.80 3.68 -5.78
CA PHE A 93 2.32 2.39 -6.23
C PHE A 93 1.21 1.35 -6.28
N MET A 94 1.41 0.31 -7.06
CA MET A 94 0.53 -0.85 -7.11
C MET A 94 1.35 -2.08 -7.49
N ALA A 95 0.93 -3.25 -6.99
CA ALA A 95 1.53 -4.52 -7.37
C ALA A 95 0.66 -5.19 -8.43
N ASP A 96 1.29 -5.74 -9.47
CA ASP A 96 0.60 -6.48 -10.52
C ASP A 96 0.30 -7.90 -10.01
N VAL A 97 -0.71 -8.01 -9.14
CA VAL A 97 -1.09 -9.27 -8.51
C VAL A 97 -1.73 -10.26 -9.51
N CYS A 98 -2.14 -9.76 -10.68
CA CYS A 98 -2.70 -10.60 -11.75
C CYS A 98 -1.63 -11.04 -12.76
N GLY A 99 -0.42 -10.55 -12.65
CA GLY A 99 0.71 -10.86 -13.53
C GLY A 99 1.89 -11.42 -12.76
N ASP A 100 3.05 -10.81 -12.97
CA ASP A 100 4.32 -11.24 -12.40
C ASP A 100 4.59 -10.74 -10.97
N GLY A 101 3.67 -9.97 -10.39
CA GLY A 101 3.83 -9.37 -9.07
C GLY A 101 4.72 -8.14 -9.02
N ALA A 102 5.14 -7.62 -10.19
CA ALA A 102 5.98 -6.43 -10.24
C ALA A 102 5.27 -5.21 -9.66
N VAL A 103 6.01 -4.35 -8.98
CA VAL A 103 5.48 -3.11 -8.42
C VAL A 103 5.66 -1.99 -9.44
N HIS A 104 4.59 -1.26 -9.70
CA HIS A 104 4.57 -0.12 -10.60
C HIS A 104 4.32 1.16 -9.82
N TYR A 105 5.09 2.20 -10.11
CA TYR A 105 5.09 3.47 -9.39
C TYR A 105 4.56 4.58 -10.27
N ALA A 106 3.98 5.61 -9.65
CA ALA A 106 3.48 6.78 -10.36
C ALA A 106 3.68 8.05 -9.53
N GLU A 107 3.94 9.16 -10.22
CA GLU A 107 4.05 10.47 -9.59
C GLU A 107 2.69 11.14 -9.43
N THR A 108 1.73 10.81 -10.29
CA THR A 108 0.40 11.42 -10.30
C THR A 108 -0.70 10.37 -10.21
N GLU A 109 -1.88 10.80 -9.74
CA GLU A 109 -3.06 9.94 -9.69
C GLU A 109 -3.46 9.44 -11.08
N ALA A 110 -3.32 10.28 -12.11
CA ALA A 110 -3.63 9.89 -13.49
C ALA A 110 -2.73 8.74 -13.97
N GLU A 111 -1.43 8.82 -13.71
CA GLU A 111 -0.49 7.74 -14.04
C GLU A 111 -0.81 6.46 -13.27
N HIS A 112 -1.16 6.61 -11.98
CA HIS A 112 -1.55 5.47 -11.14
C HIS A 112 -2.80 4.79 -11.70
N ASN A 113 -3.80 5.56 -12.09
CA ASN A 113 -5.03 5.01 -12.68
C ASN A 113 -4.77 4.30 -14.01
N GLU A 114 -3.85 4.82 -14.82
CA GLU A 114 -3.40 4.13 -16.03
C GLU A 114 -2.77 2.78 -15.72
N ASN A 115 -1.92 2.73 -14.68
CA ASN A 115 -1.29 1.48 -14.24
C ASN A 115 -2.35 0.48 -13.74
N VAL A 116 -3.30 0.94 -12.93
CA VAL A 116 -4.39 0.09 -12.43
C VAL A 116 -5.21 -0.48 -13.60
N ASN A 117 -5.58 0.36 -14.57
CA ASN A 117 -6.33 -0.09 -15.74
C ASN A 117 -5.56 -1.08 -16.60
N LYS A 118 -4.24 -0.89 -16.72
CA LYS A 118 -3.39 -1.75 -17.54
C LYS A 118 -3.12 -3.10 -16.89
N TYR A 119 -2.87 -3.13 -15.57
CA TYR A 119 -2.38 -4.34 -14.88
C TYR A 119 -3.43 -5.01 -14.01
N LEU A 120 -4.46 -4.29 -13.56
CA LEU A 120 -5.48 -4.80 -12.64
C LEU A 120 -6.89 -4.76 -13.20
N SER A 121 -7.07 -4.62 -14.53
CA SER A 121 -8.39 -4.55 -15.15
C SER A 121 -9.24 -5.79 -14.85
N ASP A 122 -8.61 -6.95 -14.68
CA ASP A 122 -9.28 -8.22 -14.45
C ASP A 122 -9.38 -8.61 -12.97
N ILE A 123 -8.95 -7.74 -12.05
CA ILE A 123 -8.88 -8.08 -10.62
C ILE A 123 -10.26 -8.40 -10.03
N SER A 124 -11.29 -7.71 -10.50
CA SER A 124 -12.68 -7.97 -10.05
C SER A 124 -13.20 -9.34 -10.48
N ASN A 125 -12.58 -9.94 -11.51
CA ASN A 125 -12.91 -11.27 -12.04
C ASN A 125 -11.91 -12.33 -11.56
N GLY A 126 -11.12 -12.05 -10.51
CA GLY A 126 -10.13 -12.98 -9.99
C GLY A 126 -8.91 -13.15 -10.88
N CYS A 127 -8.54 -12.13 -11.64
CA CYS A 127 -7.37 -12.15 -12.53
C CYS A 127 -7.50 -13.11 -13.71
N ASN A 128 -8.67 -13.30 -14.20
CA ASN A 128 -8.90 -14.19 -15.38
C ASN A 128 -8.64 -13.48 -16.71
#